data_de97e68d936978ed6b1c0d34085ecaeb
#
_entry.id   de97e68d936978ed6b1c0d34085ecaeb
#
_cell.length_a   1.000
_cell.length_b   1.000
_cell.length_c   1.000
_cell.angle_alpha   90.00
_cell.angle_beta   90.00
_cell.angle_gamma   90.00
#
_symmetry.space_group_name_H-M   'P 1'
#
loop_
_entity.id
_entity.type
_entity.pdbx_description
1 polymer ?
#
loop_
_entity_poly.entity_id
_entity_poly.type
_entity_poly.pdbx_seq_one_letter_code
_entity_poly.pdbx_strand_id
1 'polypeptide(L)'
;YFYLFHTFQNGCSSPGDAVDDTPRHTDVDGDYPCNSNLDTCPDHDGLDPIHNFMNYTPDACHSELSDGQIERLFWAIENYHPSLLENEFYYPVLYAGELNYQFPNNLDSDGDGVFNPGESSIVRVSIGNVWGADAEGVTAILKTDDNRLNILDSMIVFTNPIEPGQVSFTFFDWFEVEAVEGSQLGSIPCELYITTNSTENPYEITEEVFIDISINQYGFPQEGITIKSSPIIADLDNNGLKEIY
;
A
#
# COMPACT_ATOMS: atom_id res chain seq x y z
N TYR A 1 -22.65 3.56 -18.06
CA TYR A 1 -23.67 4.27 -17.28
C TYR A 1 -24.52 3.22 -16.57
N PHE A 2 -24.22 2.90 -15.32
CA PHE A 2 -24.97 1.93 -14.50
C PHE A 2 -26.30 2.49 -13.99
N TYR A 3 -27.13 3.03 -14.91
CA TYR A 3 -28.44 3.61 -14.61
C TYR A 3 -28.41 4.80 -13.63
N LEU A 4 -27.24 5.34 -13.33
CA LEU A 4 -27.11 6.66 -12.73
C LEU A 4 -27.11 7.71 -13.83
N PHE A 5 -27.96 8.71 -13.71
CA PHE A 5 -28.01 9.85 -14.60
C PHE A 5 -27.21 11.02 -13.99
N HIS A 6 -26.92 12.02 -14.81
CA HIS A 6 -26.30 13.23 -14.29
C HIS A 6 -27.26 13.98 -13.38
N THR A 7 -26.75 14.54 -12.30
CA THR A 7 -27.55 15.25 -11.29
C THR A 7 -28.31 16.44 -11.86
N PHE A 8 -27.80 17.09 -12.91
CA PHE A 8 -28.38 18.27 -13.59
C PHE A 8 -29.30 17.94 -14.77
N GLN A 9 -29.55 16.68 -15.11
CA GLN A 9 -30.14 16.30 -16.41
C GLN A 9 -31.53 16.88 -16.68
N ASN A 10 -32.29 17.19 -15.65
CA ASN A 10 -33.62 17.78 -15.77
C ASN A 10 -33.67 19.27 -15.36
N GLY A 11 -32.52 19.89 -15.10
CA GLY A 11 -32.44 21.24 -14.58
C GLY A 11 -33.22 21.41 -13.28
N CYS A 12 -33.89 22.55 -13.12
CA CYS A 12 -34.72 22.81 -11.93
C CYS A 12 -36.10 22.13 -11.95
N SER A 13 -36.45 21.38 -13.00
CA SER A 13 -37.79 20.81 -13.14
C SER A 13 -38.07 19.59 -12.27
N SER A 14 -37.05 18.71 -12.12
CA SER A 14 -37.10 17.50 -11.29
C SER A 14 -35.70 17.06 -10.96
N PRO A 15 -35.48 16.11 -9.99
CA PRO A 15 -34.19 15.50 -9.79
C PRO A 15 -33.63 14.92 -11.08
N GLY A 16 -32.38 15.27 -11.44
CA GLY A 16 -31.75 14.90 -12.70
C GLY A 16 -31.40 13.43 -12.79
N ASP A 17 -30.91 12.87 -11.70
CA ASP A 17 -30.44 11.49 -11.57
C ASP A 17 -31.52 10.50 -11.11
N ALA A 18 -32.78 10.96 -10.99
CA ALA A 18 -33.93 10.18 -10.58
C ALA A 18 -33.82 9.57 -9.15
N VAL A 19 -33.11 10.25 -8.25
CA VAL A 19 -33.17 10.08 -6.80
C VAL A 19 -33.64 11.38 -6.14
N ASP A 20 -34.23 11.28 -4.95
CA ASP A 20 -34.86 12.42 -4.32
C ASP A 20 -33.90 13.17 -3.36
N ASP A 21 -32.73 12.63 -3.07
CA ASP A 21 -31.78 13.16 -2.11
C ASP A 21 -30.65 14.01 -2.73
N THR A 22 -30.64 14.15 -4.07
CA THR A 22 -29.77 15.09 -4.76
C THR A 22 -30.53 16.39 -5.06
N PRO A 23 -29.98 17.57 -4.69
CA PRO A 23 -30.57 18.86 -5.01
C PRO A 23 -30.72 19.08 -6.52
N ARG A 24 -31.79 19.75 -6.92
CA ARG A 24 -31.98 20.14 -8.31
C ARG A 24 -31.02 21.25 -8.69
N HIS A 25 -30.42 21.11 -9.86
CA HIS A 25 -29.52 22.14 -10.38
C HIS A 25 -29.43 22.08 -11.90
N THR A 26 -28.85 23.10 -12.49
CA THR A 26 -28.60 23.16 -13.94
C THR A 26 -27.12 22.92 -14.21
N ASP A 27 -26.83 22.32 -15.38
CA ASP A 27 -25.48 22.33 -15.92
C ASP A 27 -25.17 23.78 -16.36
N VAL A 28 -24.27 24.43 -15.64
CA VAL A 28 -23.78 25.76 -16.03
C VAL A 28 -22.46 25.49 -16.76
N ASP A 29 -22.48 25.66 -18.08
CA ASP A 29 -21.29 25.49 -18.92
C ASP A 29 -20.07 26.21 -18.33
N GLY A 30 -19.04 25.46 -18.02
CA GLY A 30 -17.72 25.97 -17.69
C GLY A 30 -17.21 25.59 -16.30
N ASP A 31 -15.94 25.77 -16.13
CA ASP A 31 -15.15 25.54 -14.94
C ASP A 31 -15.84 26.03 -13.67
N TYR A 32 -16.61 25.15 -13.05
CA TYR A 32 -17.00 25.40 -11.67
C TYR A 32 -15.72 25.39 -10.82
N PRO A 33 -15.31 26.48 -10.21
CA PRO A 33 -14.45 26.33 -9.07
C PRO A 33 -15.21 25.49 -8.06
N CYS A 34 -14.55 24.59 -7.30
CA CYS A 34 -15.17 23.80 -6.23
C CYS A 34 -15.81 24.74 -5.17
N ASN A 35 -16.82 25.47 -5.57
CA ASN A 35 -17.50 26.50 -4.77
C ASN A 35 -18.75 25.90 -4.14
N SER A 36 -18.64 25.52 -2.89
CA SER A 36 -19.71 24.91 -2.10
C SER A 36 -20.95 25.82 -1.84
N ASN A 37 -20.95 27.03 -2.34
CA ASN A 37 -22.09 27.96 -2.21
C ASN A 37 -22.83 28.19 -3.54
N LEU A 38 -22.56 27.36 -4.55
CA LEU A 38 -23.28 27.44 -5.82
C LEU A 38 -24.72 26.95 -5.63
N ASP A 39 -25.70 27.72 -6.15
CA ASP A 39 -27.11 27.39 -6.17
C ASP A 39 -27.71 27.91 -7.46
N THR A 40 -27.90 27.02 -8.43
CA THR A 40 -28.46 27.35 -9.74
C THR A 40 -29.97 27.20 -9.78
N CYS A 41 -30.60 26.62 -8.73
CA CYS A 41 -32.05 26.46 -8.59
C CYS A 41 -32.56 26.99 -7.24
N PRO A 42 -32.43 28.30 -6.96
CA PRO A 42 -32.68 28.90 -5.65
C PRO A 42 -34.15 28.81 -5.17
N ASP A 43 -35.06 28.40 -6.03
CA ASP A 43 -36.47 28.14 -5.68
C ASP A 43 -36.70 26.73 -5.12
N HIS A 44 -35.63 25.91 -5.01
CA HIS A 44 -35.64 24.54 -4.50
C HIS A 44 -34.65 24.40 -3.35
N ASP A 45 -34.87 23.41 -2.49
CA ASP A 45 -34.01 23.16 -1.35
C ASP A 45 -32.65 22.55 -1.78
N GLY A 46 -31.58 23.01 -1.15
CA GLY A 46 -30.22 22.51 -1.28
C GLY A 46 -29.36 23.32 -2.24
N LEU A 47 -28.04 23.22 -2.05
CA LEU A 47 -27.02 23.78 -2.93
C LEU A 47 -26.70 22.78 -4.04
N ASP A 48 -26.13 23.28 -5.16
CA ASP A 48 -25.70 22.40 -6.24
C ASP A 48 -24.73 21.33 -5.73
N PRO A 49 -24.92 20.03 -6.06
CA PRO A 49 -24.11 18.93 -5.57
C PRO A 49 -22.76 18.85 -6.30
N ILE A 50 -21.92 19.86 -6.13
CA ILE A 50 -20.65 20.04 -6.85
C ILE A 50 -19.61 18.97 -6.54
N HIS A 51 -19.74 18.26 -5.41
CA HIS A 51 -18.86 17.17 -5.01
C HIS A 51 -19.32 15.78 -5.48
N ASN A 52 -20.47 15.73 -6.14
CA ASN A 52 -21.06 14.48 -6.59
C ASN A 52 -20.35 13.96 -7.86
N PHE A 53 -20.01 12.67 -7.89
CA PHE A 53 -19.36 12.02 -9.05
C PHE A 53 -20.20 12.08 -10.33
N MET A 54 -21.52 12.32 -10.23
CA MET A 54 -22.42 12.43 -11.38
C MET A 54 -22.63 13.89 -11.85
N ASN A 55 -21.85 14.83 -11.32
CA ASN A 55 -21.78 16.20 -11.80
C ASN A 55 -20.62 16.37 -12.80
N TYR A 56 -20.58 17.49 -13.54
CA TYR A 56 -19.51 17.86 -14.49
C TYR A 56 -18.48 18.81 -13.90
N THR A 57 -18.40 18.93 -12.59
CA THR A 57 -17.32 19.65 -11.92
C THR A 57 -15.97 18.98 -12.18
N PRO A 58 -14.84 19.70 -12.06
CA PRO A 58 -13.52 19.10 -12.20
C PRO A 58 -13.30 17.91 -11.25
N ASP A 59 -12.55 16.90 -11.68
CA ASP A 59 -12.28 15.67 -10.91
C ASP A 59 -11.79 15.93 -9.49
N ALA A 60 -11.01 17.01 -9.29
CA ALA A 60 -10.52 17.41 -7.98
C ALA A 60 -11.64 17.82 -6.99
N CYS A 61 -12.85 18.07 -7.47
CA CYS A 61 -14.02 18.42 -6.65
C CYS A 61 -14.81 17.19 -6.23
N HIS A 62 -14.72 16.09 -6.98
CA HIS A 62 -15.53 14.90 -6.77
C HIS A 62 -15.08 14.13 -5.53
N SER A 63 -16.02 13.74 -4.68
CA SER A 63 -15.73 12.97 -3.45
C SER A 63 -16.87 12.06 -3.02
N GLU A 64 -18.08 12.15 -3.60
CA GLU A 64 -19.25 11.46 -3.05
C GLU A 64 -20.30 11.06 -4.10
N LEU A 65 -21.09 10.06 -3.73
CA LEU A 65 -22.41 9.76 -4.25
C LEU A 65 -23.42 9.95 -3.12
N SER A 66 -24.67 10.31 -3.43
CA SER A 66 -25.72 10.31 -2.43
C SER A 66 -26.16 8.90 -2.04
N ASP A 67 -26.83 8.75 -0.90
CA ASP A 67 -27.37 7.47 -0.46
C ASP A 67 -28.36 6.90 -1.47
N GLY A 68 -29.25 7.73 -2.04
CA GLY A 68 -30.19 7.34 -3.06
C GLY A 68 -29.53 6.90 -4.37
N GLN A 69 -28.41 7.52 -4.75
CA GLN A 69 -27.62 7.09 -5.90
C GLN A 69 -26.98 5.72 -5.64
N ILE A 70 -26.46 5.49 -4.43
CA ILE A 70 -25.89 4.20 -4.03
C ILE A 70 -26.97 3.11 -4.04
N GLU A 71 -28.16 3.36 -3.43
CA GLU A 71 -29.28 2.43 -3.47
C GLU A 71 -29.72 2.10 -4.90
N ARG A 72 -29.82 3.12 -5.76
CA ARG A 72 -30.17 2.96 -7.18
C ARG A 72 -29.11 2.15 -7.94
N LEU A 73 -27.83 2.34 -7.64
CA LEU A 73 -26.73 1.58 -8.22
C LEU A 73 -26.86 0.09 -7.88
N PHE A 74 -27.05 -0.24 -6.59
CA PHE A 74 -27.27 -1.62 -6.15
C PHE A 74 -28.52 -2.24 -6.76
N TRP A 75 -29.63 -1.48 -6.78
CA TRP A 75 -30.84 -1.94 -7.44
C TRP A 75 -30.61 -2.26 -8.93
N ALA A 76 -29.88 -1.41 -9.64
CA ALA A 76 -29.56 -1.64 -11.05
C ALA A 76 -28.66 -2.87 -11.25
N ILE A 77 -27.68 -3.08 -10.39
CA ILE A 77 -26.81 -4.28 -10.40
C ILE A 77 -27.68 -5.53 -10.17
N GLU A 78 -28.51 -5.57 -9.14
CA GLU A 78 -29.36 -6.71 -8.80
C GLU A 78 -30.34 -7.07 -9.93
N ASN A 79 -30.91 -6.08 -10.61
CA ASN A 79 -31.96 -6.33 -11.61
C ASN A 79 -31.45 -6.52 -13.04
N TYR A 80 -30.30 -5.93 -13.39
CA TYR A 80 -29.80 -5.95 -14.77
C TYR A 80 -28.45 -6.64 -14.92
N HIS A 81 -27.69 -6.75 -13.85
CA HIS A 81 -26.35 -7.34 -13.84
C HIS A 81 -26.12 -8.23 -12.60
N PRO A 82 -27.04 -9.15 -12.26
CA PRO A 82 -26.92 -9.96 -11.05
C PRO A 82 -25.62 -10.77 -10.99
N SER A 83 -25.06 -11.11 -12.15
CA SER A 83 -23.77 -11.80 -12.22
C SER A 83 -22.60 -11.00 -11.64
N LEU A 84 -22.74 -9.67 -11.47
CA LEU A 84 -21.73 -8.87 -10.78
C LEU A 84 -21.77 -9.09 -9.25
N LEU A 85 -22.93 -9.51 -8.72
CA LEU A 85 -23.09 -9.85 -7.29
C LEU A 85 -22.76 -11.32 -7.03
N GLU A 86 -22.83 -12.17 -8.07
CA GLU A 86 -22.50 -13.59 -8.01
C GLU A 86 -21.00 -13.85 -8.23
N ASN A 87 -20.22 -12.81 -8.54
CA ASN A 87 -18.78 -12.93 -8.61
C ASN A 87 -18.25 -13.19 -7.20
N GLU A 88 -18.15 -14.47 -6.86
CA GLU A 88 -17.16 -14.91 -5.90
C GLU A 88 -15.82 -14.37 -6.40
N PHE A 89 -15.18 -13.54 -5.61
CA PHE A 89 -13.82 -13.12 -5.92
C PHE A 89 -12.94 -14.36 -5.79
N TYR A 90 -12.65 -15.00 -6.91
CA TYR A 90 -11.92 -16.28 -6.94
C TYR A 90 -10.44 -16.10 -6.53
N TYR A 91 -9.93 -14.88 -6.59
CA TYR A 91 -8.52 -14.59 -6.33
C TYR A 91 -8.35 -13.56 -5.22
N PRO A 92 -7.38 -13.76 -4.33
CA PRO A 92 -6.96 -12.69 -3.43
C PRO A 92 -6.21 -11.61 -4.22
N VAL A 93 -6.08 -10.41 -3.66
CA VAL A 93 -5.20 -9.35 -4.17
C VAL A 93 -4.14 -9.09 -3.11
N LEU A 94 -2.99 -9.72 -3.27
CA LEU A 94 -1.89 -9.68 -2.30
C LEU A 94 -0.90 -8.56 -2.60
N TYR A 95 -0.24 -8.09 -1.57
CA TYR A 95 0.90 -7.18 -1.64
C TYR A 95 1.91 -7.49 -0.54
N ALA A 96 3.18 -7.18 -0.78
CA ALA A 96 4.21 -7.21 0.24
C ALA A 96 4.27 -5.89 1.00
N GLY A 97 4.37 -5.95 2.32
CA GLY A 97 4.70 -4.81 3.16
C GLY A 97 6.20 -4.57 3.26
N GLU A 98 6.58 -3.66 4.14
CA GLU A 98 7.99 -3.33 4.36
C GLU A 98 8.79 -4.53 4.89
N LEU A 99 10.05 -4.63 4.48
CA LEU A 99 10.99 -5.59 5.01
C LEU A 99 11.50 -5.13 6.37
N ASN A 100 11.54 -6.07 7.33
CA ASN A 100 12.02 -5.84 8.69
C ASN A 100 13.25 -6.69 8.97
N TYR A 101 14.35 -6.05 9.31
CA TYR A 101 15.61 -6.70 9.62
C TYR A 101 15.73 -6.99 11.10
N GLN A 102 16.34 -8.14 11.43
CA GLN A 102 16.67 -8.52 12.79
C GLN A 102 18.06 -9.18 12.83
N PHE A 103 18.82 -8.84 13.82
CA PHE A 103 20.20 -9.31 14.03
C PHE A 103 20.27 -10.12 15.33
N PRO A 104 19.81 -11.38 15.32
CA PRO A 104 19.87 -12.22 16.50
C PRO A 104 21.34 -12.61 16.81
N ASN A 105 21.69 -12.71 18.09
CA ASN A 105 23.05 -12.96 18.58
C ASN A 105 23.68 -14.29 18.11
N ASN A 106 22.92 -15.17 17.46
CA ASN A 106 23.42 -16.43 16.91
C ASN A 106 23.80 -16.32 15.43
N LEU A 107 23.61 -15.20 14.81
CA LEU A 107 24.09 -14.89 13.46
C LEU A 107 25.38 -14.05 13.53
N ASP A 108 26.11 -14.04 12.43
CA ASP A 108 27.32 -13.22 12.31
C ASP A 108 26.91 -11.76 12.11
N SER A 109 26.93 -10.98 13.19
CA SER A 109 26.54 -9.58 13.23
C SER A 109 27.24 -8.89 14.41
N ASP A 110 27.63 -7.62 14.24
CA ASP A 110 28.24 -6.82 15.31
C ASP A 110 27.18 -6.24 16.27
N GLY A 111 25.90 -6.38 15.97
CA GLY A 111 24.78 -6.01 16.82
C GLY A 111 24.44 -4.51 16.81
N ASP A 112 24.96 -3.75 15.87
CA ASP A 112 24.71 -2.31 15.74
C ASP A 112 23.33 -1.97 15.11
N GLY A 113 22.63 -2.98 14.59
CA GLY A 113 21.31 -2.85 13.99
C GLY A 113 21.32 -2.41 12.53
N VAL A 114 22.49 -2.42 11.91
CA VAL A 114 22.69 -2.10 10.49
C VAL A 114 23.18 -3.36 9.78
N PHE A 115 22.77 -3.57 8.53
CA PHE A 115 23.20 -4.72 7.75
C PHE A 115 24.49 -4.37 6.99
N ASN A 116 25.64 -4.74 7.58
CA ASN A 116 26.97 -4.43 7.06
C ASN A 116 27.49 -5.54 6.10
N PRO A 117 28.46 -5.22 5.21
CA PRO A 117 29.16 -6.25 4.46
C PRO A 117 29.81 -7.29 5.38
N GLY A 118 29.58 -8.58 5.13
CA GLY A 118 30.06 -9.71 5.93
C GLY A 118 29.12 -10.16 7.03
N GLU A 119 27.97 -9.48 7.21
CA GLU A 119 27.00 -9.85 8.23
C GLU A 119 25.85 -10.70 7.70
N SER A 120 25.21 -11.42 8.61
CA SER A 120 23.97 -12.15 8.37
C SER A 120 22.80 -11.48 9.10
N SER A 121 21.63 -11.49 8.47
CA SER A 121 20.40 -10.92 9.02
C SER A 121 19.20 -11.83 8.77
N ILE A 122 18.25 -11.76 9.68
CA ILE A 122 16.90 -12.26 9.45
C ILE A 122 16.08 -11.14 8.83
N VAL A 123 15.38 -11.45 7.73
CA VAL A 123 14.48 -10.52 7.06
C VAL A 123 13.06 -11.08 7.11
N ARG A 124 12.14 -10.31 7.65
CA ARG A 124 10.72 -10.62 7.68
C ARG A 124 9.95 -9.71 6.77
N VAL A 125 8.89 -10.24 6.19
CA VAL A 125 7.95 -9.50 5.37
C VAL A 125 6.53 -9.73 5.89
N SER A 126 5.70 -8.70 5.84
CA SER A 126 4.26 -8.85 5.99
C SER A 126 3.59 -8.99 4.63
N ILE A 127 2.57 -9.84 4.55
CA ILE A 127 1.73 -9.95 3.34
C ILE A 127 0.35 -9.47 3.71
N GLY A 128 -0.19 -8.55 2.93
CA GLY A 128 -1.56 -8.07 3.04
C GLY A 128 -2.42 -8.59 1.91
N ASN A 129 -3.69 -8.86 2.22
CA ASN A 129 -4.73 -9.13 1.24
C ASN A 129 -5.65 -7.90 1.18
N VAL A 130 -5.57 -7.15 0.09
CA VAL A 130 -6.33 -5.89 -0.06
C VAL A 130 -7.82 -6.18 -0.17
N TRP A 131 -8.19 -7.19 -0.95
CA TRP A 131 -9.58 -7.61 -1.18
C TRP A 131 -9.61 -8.92 -1.98
N GLY A 132 -10.80 -9.47 -2.19
CA GLY A 132 -11.01 -10.66 -2.98
C GLY A 132 -11.31 -11.89 -2.12
N ALA A 133 -10.81 -13.05 -2.50
CA ALA A 133 -10.94 -14.28 -1.73
C ALA A 133 -9.93 -14.33 -0.57
N ASP A 134 -10.15 -15.22 0.38
CA ASP A 134 -9.15 -15.59 1.38
C ASP A 134 -7.92 -16.18 0.70
N ALA A 135 -6.75 -15.71 1.12
CA ALA A 135 -5.49 -16.24 0.61
C ALA A 135 -5.01 -17.40 1.49
N GLU A 136 -5.21 -18.62 1.00
CA GLU A 136 -4.81 -19.84 1.71
C GLU A 136 -3.42 -20.31 1.30
N GLY A 137 -2.65 -20.82 2.28
CA GLY A 137 -1.35 -21.42 2.06
C GLY A 137 -0.36 -20.49 1.34
N VAL A 138 -0.36 -19.22 1.74
CA VAL A 138 0.52 -18.21 1.17
C VAL A 138 1.96 -18.57 1.42
N THR A 139 2.76 -18.56 0.36
CA THR A 139 4.21 -18.76 0.40
C THR A 139 4.89 -17.58 -0.27
N ALA A 140 5.92 -17.04 0.36
CA ALA A 140 6.75 -15.99 -0.19
C ALA A 140 8.17 -16.51 -0.42
N ILE A 141 8.74 -16.27 -1.60
CA ILE A 141 10.09 -16.71 -1.99
C ILE A 141 10.88 -15.48 -2.42
N LEU A 142 11.99 -15.24 -1.72
CA LEU A 142 12.92 -14.15 -2.01
C LEU A 142 14.00 -14.62 -2.98
N LYS A 143 14.31 -13.82 -4.02
CA LYS A 143 15.33 -14.10 -5.02
C LYS A 143 16.11 -12.84 -5.37
N THR A 144 17.37 -12.98 -5.72
CA THR A 144 18.19 -11.93 -6.32
C THR A 144 19.28 -12.55 -7.20
N ASP A 145 19.66 -11.83 -8.25
CA ASP A 145 20.83 -12.16 -9.07
C ASP A 145 22.05 -11.29 -8.67
N ASP A 146 21.88 -10.41 -7.68
CA ASP A 146 22.98 -9.54 -7.21
C ASP A 146 23.94 -10.34 -6.32
N ASN A 147 25.20 -10.40 -6.73
CA ASN A 147 26.24 -11.17 -6.07
C ASN A 147 26.73 -10.56 -4.73
N ARG A 148 26.19 -9.42 -4.32
CA ARG A 148 26.47 -8.80 -3.01
C ARG A 148 25.70 -9.45 -1.87
N LEU A 149 24.65 -10.24 -2.19
CA LEU A 149 23.78 -10.88 -1.22
C LEU A 149 23.72 -12.39 -1.45
N ASN A 150 23.95 -13.17 -0.41
CA ASN A 150 23.65 -14.60 -0.36
C ASN A 150 22.29 -14.78 0.36
N ILE A 151 21.35 -15.49 -0.24
CA ILE A 151 20.10 -15.87 0.41
C ILE A 151 20.29 -17.29 0.95
N LEU A 152 20.34 -17.43 2.27
CA LEU A 152 20.60 -18.69 2.98
C LEU A 152 19.31 -19.47 3.22
N ASP A 153 18.21 -18.74 3.56
CA ASP A 153 16.85 -19.25 3.56
C ASP A 153 15.97 -18.30 2.76
N SER A 154 15.35 -18.83 1.71
CA SER A 154 14.65 -18.04 0.70
C SER A 154 13.13 -18.13 0.78
N MET A 155 12.55 -18.89 1.73
CA MET A 155 11.13 -19.19 1.73
C MET A 155 10.47 -18.93 3.08
N ILE A 156 9.33 -18.24 3.05
CA ILE A 156 8.44 -18.04 4.19
C ILE A 156 7.09 -18.68 3.89
N VAL A 157 6.51 -19.39 4.85
CA VAL A 157 5.17 -19.99 4.75
C VAL A 157 4.24 -19.37 5.79
N PHE A 158 3.12 -18.83 5.32
CA PHE A 158 2.05 -18.32 6.17
C PHE A 158 1.05 -19.44 6.48
N THR A 159 0.98 -19.83 7.75
CA THR A 159 0.20 -21.01 8.18
C THR A 159 -1.30 -20.75 8.28
N ASN A 160 -1.71 -19.50 8.43
CA ASN A 160 -3.11 -19.09 8.49
C ASN A 160 -3.53 -18.41 7.20
N PRO A 161 -4.81 -18.56 6.78
CA PRO A 161 -5.35 -17.77 5.69
C PRO A 161 -5.22 -16.26 5.97
N ILE A 162 -5.05 -15.47 4.92
CA ILE A 162 -5.07 -14.00 5.00
C ILE A 162 -6.40 -13.54 4.42
N GLU A 163 -7.32 -13.14 5.28
CA GLU A 163 -8.63 -12.65 4.89
C GLU A 163 -8.54 -11.27 4.20
N PRO A 164 -9.51 -10.88 3.36
CA PRO A 164 -9.56 -9.55 2.76
C PRO A 164 -9.49 -8.43 3.81
N GLY A 165 -8.64 -7.44 3.57
CA GLY A 165 -8.38 -6.33 4.49
C GLY A 165 -7.42 -6.67 5.63
N GLN A 166 -6.90 -7.89 5.72
CA GLN A 166 -5.95 -8.31 6.75
C GLN A 166 -4.51 -8.23 6.25
N VAL A 167 -3.61 -8.04 7.20
CA VAL A 167 -2.17 -8.15 7.02
C VAL A 167 -1.64 -9.21 7.96
N SER A 168 -0.84 -10.13 7.44
CA SER A 168 -0.24 -11.23 8.20
C SER A 168 1.29 -11.15 8.16
N PHE A 169 1.92 -11.62 9.21
CA PHE A 169 3.37 -11.81 9.30
C PHE A 169 3.68 -13.10 10.08
N THR A 170 4.88 -13.65 9.86
CA THR A 170 5.31 -14.87 10.55
C THR A 170 6.20 -14.52 11.74
N PHE A 171 6.00 -15.21 12.86
CA PHE A 171 6.86 -15.08 14.04
C PHE A 171 8.05 -16.05 14.02
N PHE A 172 7.85 -17.23 13.41
CA PHE A 172 8.77 -18.37 13.49
C PHE A 172 9.35 -18.76 12.13
N ASP A 173 9.08 -17.97 11.10
CA ASP A 173 9.55 -18.18 9.74
C ASP A 173 10.02 -16.85 9.14
N TRP A 174 11.16 -16.85 8.46
CA TRP A 174 11.83 -15.65 7.96
C TRP A 174 12.80 -16.01 6.84
N PHE A 175 13.20 -15.03 6.06
CA PHE A 175 14.36 -15.16 5.17
C PHE A 175 15.64 -15.00 5.98
N GLU A 176 16.67 -15.78 5.65
CA GLU A 176 18.01 -15.59 6.18
C GLU A 176 18.93 -15.15 5.04
N VAL A 177 19.61 -14.03 5.23
CA VAL A 177 20.46 -13.41 4.21
C VAL A 177 21.83 -13.08 4.79
N GLU A 178 22.86 -13.09 3.95
CA GLU A 178 24.22 -12.72 4.27
C GLU A 178 24.74 -11.70 3.25
N ALA A 179 25.21 -10.55 3.71
CA ALA A 179 25.92 -9.59 2.86
C ALA A 179 27.36 -10.08 2.63
N VAL A 180 27.76 -10.18 1.37
CA VAL A 180 29.10 -10.65 1.02
C VAL A 180 30.15 -9.69 1.58
N GLU A 181 31.20 -10.23 2.21
CA GLU A 181 32.29 -9.43 2.78
C GLU A 181 32.94 -8.53 1.71
N GLY A 182 33.13 -7.25 2.03
CA GLY A 182 33.72 -6.26 1.13
C GLY A 182 32.82 -5.84 -0.04
N SER A 183 31.53 -6.20 -0.04
CA SER A 183 30.57 -5.77 -1.05
C SER A 183 30.35 -4.26 -1.02
N GLN A 184 29.90 -3.71 -2.15
CA GLN A 184 29.54 -2.31 -2.25
C GLN A 184 28.25 -2.02 -1.49
N LEU A 185 28.24 -0.86 -0.82
CA LEU A 185 27.05 -0.37 -0.09
C LEU A 185 25.93 0.03 -1.07
N GLY A 186 24.71 0.02 -0.58
CA GLY A 186 23.51 0.48 -1.27
C GLY A 186 22.44 -0.60 -1.39
N SER A 187 21.36 -0.24 -2.04
CA SER A 187 20.19 -1.10 -2.23
C SER A 187 20.47 -2.23 -3.22
N ILE A 188 20.03 -3.41 -2.86
CA ILE A 188 20.06 -4.61 -3.69
C ILE A 188 18.64 -4.91 -4.13
N PRO A 189 18.35 -4.91 -5.44
CA PRO A 189 17.04 -5.29 -5.94
C PRO A 189 16.85 -6.81 -5.75
N CYS A 190 15.72 -7.18 -5.19
CA CYS A 190 15.27 -8.54 -5.00
C CYS A 190 13.87 -8.71 -5.56
N GLU A 191 13.55 -9.90 -6.02
CA GLU A 191 12.22 -10.31 -6.40
C GLU A 191 11.59 -11.10 -5.26
N LEU A 192 10.41 -10.70 -4.83
CA LEU A 192 9.58 -11.44 -3.89
C LEU A 192 8.44 -12.09 -4.64
N TYR A 193 8.52 -13.39 -4.81
CA TYR A 193 7.50 -14.21 -5.45
C TYR A 193 6.52 -14.74 -4.42
N ILE A 194 5.25 -14.34 -4.51
CA ILE A 194 4.19 -14.70 -3.58
C ILE A 194 3.19 -15.59 -4.30
N THR A 195 2.88 -16.74 -3.70
CA THR A 195 1.91 -17.71 -4.24
C THR A 195 0.91 -18.14 -3.17
N THR A 196 -0.24 -18.63 -3.63
CA THR A 196 -1.20 -19.36 -2.80
C THR A 196 -1.19 -20.84 -3.17
N ASN A 197 -1.62 -21.71 -2.26
CA ASN A 197 -1.69 -23.15 -2.53
C ASN A 197 -3.05 -23.60 -3.11
N SER A 198 -3.93 -22.67 -3.48
CA SER A 198 -5.21 -22.97 -4.07
C SER A 198 -5.02 -23.76 -5.38
N THR A 199 -5.61 -24.96 -5.42
CA THR A 199 -5.56 -25.82 -6.62
C THR A 199 -6.61 -25.44 -7.66
N GLU A 200 -7.69 -24.80 -7.22
CA GLU A 200 -8.79 -24.37 -8.10
C GLU A 200 -8.50 -23.02 -8.72
N ASN A 201 -7.92 -22.12 -7.93
CA ASN A 201 -7.59 -20.75 -8.32
C ASN A 201 -6.18 -20.39 -7.89
N PRO A 202 -5.15 -20.90 -8.57
CA PRO A 202 -3.77 -20.56 -8.23
C PRO A 202 -3.54 -19.07 -8.46
N TYR A 203 -3.00 -18.40 -7.45
CA TYR A 203 -2.63 -16.99 -7.52
C TYR A 203 -1.13 -16.84 -7.31
N GLU A 204 -0.52 -16.00 -8.13
CA GLU A 204 0.89 -15.67 -8.03
C GLU A 204 1.12 -14.20 -8.39
N ILE A 205 2.03 -13.57 -7.68
CA ILE A 205 2.51 -12.23 -7.96
C ILE A 205 4.01 -12.16 -7.66
N THR A 206 4.71 -11.32 -8.40
CA THR A 206 6.11 -10.98 -8.12
C THR A 206 6.21 -9.49 -7.86
N GLU A 207 6.79 -9.12 -6.74
CA GLU A 207 7.04 -7.73 -6.36
C GLU A 207 8.55 -7.48 -6.27
N GLU A 208 8.98 -6.27 -6.63
CA GLU A 208 10.33 -5.82 -6.42
C GLU A 208 10.46 -5.27 -5.00
N VAL A 209 11.43 -5.81 -4.25
CA VAL A 209 11.77 -5.36 -2.90
C VAL A 209 13.26 -5.06 -2.84
N PHE A 210 13.68 -4.25 -1.86
CA PHE A 210 15.07 -3.82 -1.76
C PHE A 210 15.66 -4.21 -0.41
N ILE A 211 16.87 -4.75 -0.43
CA ILE A 211 17.68 -5.02 0.76
C ILE A 211 18.86 -4.06 0.76
N ASP A 212 19.00 -3.27 1.81
CA ASP A 212 20.02 -2.25 1.91
C ASP A 212 21.24 -2.76 2.70
N ILE A 213 22.41 -2.72 2.06
CA ILE A 213 23.70 -2.91 2.73
C ILE A 213 24.25 -1.52 3.07
N SER A 214 24.51 -1.28 4.34
CA SER A 214 24.95 0.02 4.84
C SER A 214 25.94 -0.15 5.99
N ILE A 215 26.74 0.90 6.24
CA ILE A 215 27.56 1.07 7.44
C ILE A 215 27.11 2.29 8.24
N ASN A 216 25.97 2.87 7.87
CA ASN A 216 25.42 4.05 8.53
C ASN A 216 24.60 3.61 9.74
N GLN A 217 25.14 3.83 10.91
CA GLN A 217 24.42 3.61 12.17
C GLN A 217 23.19 4.51 12.28
N TYR A 218 22.21 4.08 13.09
CA TYR A 218 21.00 4.85 13.34
C TYR A 218 21.33 6.30 13.76
N GLY A 219 20.75 7.25 13.01
CA GLY A 219 21.00 8.69 13.23
C GLY A 219 22.15 9.25 12.42
N PHE A 220 22.82 8.46 11.56
CA PHE A 220 23.86 8.91 10.64
C PHE A 220 23.54 8.45 9.18
N PRO A 221 23.92 9.25 8.16
CA PRO A 221 24.54 10.59 8.25
C PRO A 221 23.57 11.64 8.80
N GLN A 222 24.13 12.60 9.56
CA GLN A 222 23.39 13.78 9.99
C GLN A 222 23.31 14.77 8.83
N GLU A 223 22.14 14.91 8.23
CA GLU A 223 21.92 15.88 7.13
C GLU A 223 21.63 17.29 7.67
N GLY A 224 22.03 18.30 6.89
CA GLY A 224 21.77 19.71 7.24
C GLY A 224 22.67 20.29 8.31
N ILE A 225 23.66 19.55 8.83
CA ILE A 225 24.63 20.02 9.81
C ILE A 225 25.91 20.51 9.12
N THR A 226 26.33 21.73 9.43
CA THR A 226 27.64 22.22 9.03
C THR A 226 28.67 21.91 10.10
N ILE A 227 29.51 20.92 9.90
CA ILE A 227 30.62 20.60 10.79
C ILE A 227 31.74 21.62 10.58
N LYS A 228 32.07 22.38 11.61
CA LYS A 228 33.13 23.42 11.58
C LYS A 228 34.46 22.97 12.21
N SER A 229 34.51 21.77 12.75
CA SER A 229 35.70 21.16 13.36
C SER A 229 35.92 19.75 12.85
N SER A 230 37.16 19.26 12.94
CA SER A 230 37.42 17.83 12.71
C SER A 230 36.75 16.99 13.81
N PRO A 231 36.13 15.86 13.45
CA PRO A 231 35.58 14.97 14.46
C PRO A 231 36.67 14.41 15.35
N ILE A 232 36.40 14.26 16.62
CA ILE A 232 37.26 13.57 17.59
C ILE A 232 36.70 12.16 17.74
N ILE A 233 37.57 11.16 17.57
CA ILE A 233 37.25 9.76 17.82
C ILE A 233 37.96 9.35 19.12
N ALA A 234 37.23 9.12 20.18
CA ALA A 234 37.78 8.73 21.47
C ALA A 234 36.75 7.90 22.27
N ASP A 235 37.25 7.02 23.11
CA ASP A 235 36.46 6.34 24.13
C ASP A 235 36.30 7.33 25.33
N LEU A 236 35.18 8.05 25.33
CA LEU A 236 34.98 9.13 26.30
C LEU A 236 34.36 8.64 27.62
N ASP A 237 33.63 7.57 27.61
CA ASP A 237 33.03 6.95 28.79
C ASP A 237 33.82 5.76 29.33
N ASN A 238 34.92 5.40 28.64
CA ASN A 238 35.85 4.33 29.02
C ASN A 238 35.19 2.92 29.02
N ASN A 239 34.21 2.71 28.10
CA ASN A 239 33.55 1.42 27.93
C ASN A 239 34.25 0.47 26.94
N GLY A 240 35.35 0.90 26.30
CA GLY A 240 36.13 0.19 25.32
C GLY A 240 35.72 0.40 23.88
N LEU A 241 34.62 1.13 23.64
CA LEU A 241 34.16 1.55 22.33
C LEU A 241 34.60 2.99 22.06
N LYS A 242 34.69 3.37 20.78
CA LYS A 242 35.06 4.74 20.40
C LYS A 242 33.83 5.52 19.95
N GLU A 243 33.62 6.70 20.53
CA GLU A 243 32.59 7.63 20.09
C GLU A 243 33.17 8.67 19.15
N ILE A 244 32.30 9.22 18.28
CA ILE A 244 32.59 10.32 17.37
C ILE A 244 31.89 11.58 17.88
N TYR A 245 32.65 12.64 18.13
CA TYR A 245 32.16 13.95 18.60
C TYR A 245 32.52 15.07 17.64
#